data_7217e5fdfed77990463d26b56fc9061e
#
_entry.id   7217e5fdfed77990463d26b56fc9061e
#
_cell.length_a   1.000
_cell.length_b   1.000
_cell.length_c   1.000
_cell.angle_alpha   90.00
_cell.angle_beta   90.00
_cell.angle_gamma   90.00
#
_symmetry.space_group_name_H-M   'P 1'
#
loop_
_entity.id
_entity.type
_entity.pdbx_description
1 polymer ?
#
loop_
_entity_poly.entity_id
_entity_poly.type
_entity_poly.pdbx_seq_one_letter_code
_entity_poly.pdbx_strand_id
1 'polypeptide(L)'
;MQINSFQCGLDQIFSQMTYGQYYRFILVEYFRPIYYAKGALRIPIFRREEALERREPLHTIRDVARLAGVSVATTSKVLNEKGSVRPKLVQRVRSAMQALDYHPDQVARSLKAGQTQTIGIIIPDITNPFFTDVIRGVENEARAHGYSLILTDSNEDPALERENLDILFARRVDGILLAPTGANAAQDHLTRRRSPLVFFDRVSPSFSGSAVVTDNLGAAFDATRHLIGLGHERIAIITGRLNLSNGLDRLEGFRKALQQAGLPLRDEYLQQGDFQLESGHSCGLRLLQLEVPPTAIFCCNNLMTLGLMRALGELGVACPGRVSVLGFDDFDWAANFSPRLTTIAQPTREMGKQAVQMLIRNIKSFKESVNSGEEKVVVLKAELRVRDSTAAPYSTLSESSTLAPAMFRD
;
A
#
# COMPACT_ATOMS: atom_id res chain seq x y z
N MET A 1 37.30 32.74 -13.39
CA MET A 1 38.05 31.75 -12.59
C MET A 1 37.61 31.78 -11.12
N GLN A 2 36.31 31.86 -10.83
CA GLN A 2 35.74 31.94 -9.45
C GLN A 2 34.46 31.08 -9.23
N ILE A 3 34.13 30.20 -10.16
CA ILE A 3 32.91 29.35 -10.04
C ILE A 3 33.24 27.93 -9.52
N ASN A 4 34.47 27.46 -9.68
CA ASN A 4 34.86 26.09 -9.27
C ASN A 4 35.21 25.89 -7.78
N SER A 5 35.37 26.96 -7.00
CA SER A 5 35.66 26.85 -5.54
C SER A 5 34.38 26.75 -4.68
N PHE A 6 33.23 27.16 -5.22
CA PHE A 6 31.96 27.09 -4.51
C PHE A 6 31.30 25.68 -4.60
N GLN A 7 31.55 24.97 -5.69
CA GLN A 7 31.00 23.63 -5.91
C GLN A 7 31.66 22.58 -4.99
N CYS A 8 32.98 22.70 -4.76
CA CYS A 8 33.72 21.74 -3.93
C CYS A 8 33.41 21.84 -2.41
N GLY A 9 32.94 23.01 -1.95
CA GLY A 9 32.55 23.21 -0.54
C GLY A 9 31.17 22.66 -0.21
N LEU A 10 30.25 22.61 -1.16
CA LEU A 10 28.91 22.12 -0.98
C LEU A 10 28.85 20.60 -0.93
N ASP A 11 29.63 19.92 -1.76
CA ASP A 11 29.66 18.45 -1.80
C ASP A 11 30.23 17.83 -0.50
N GLN A 12 31.12 18.54 0.20
CA GLN A 12 31.67 18.11 1.50
C GLN A 12 30.67 18.31 2.66
N ILE A 13 29.78 19.28 2.56
CA ILE A 13 28.72 19.52 3.56
C ILE A 13 27.57 18.54 3.39
N PHE A 14 27.24 18.15 2.15
CA PHE A 14 26.14 17.23 1.86
C PHE A 14 26.47 15.76 2.20
N SER A 15 27.74 15.36 2.21
CA SER A 15 28.16 13.98 2.53
C SER A 15 28.03 13.61 4.01
N GLN A 16 27.76 14.55 4.90
CA GLN A 16 27.67 14.32 6.36
C GLN A 16 26.28 14.56 6.95
N MET A 17 25.27 14.89 6.14
CA MET A 17 23.92 15.16 6.64
C MET A 17 23.01 13.93 6.59
N THR A 18 22.29 13.67 7.69
CA THR A 18 21.21 12.67 7.71
C THR A 18 19.98 13.17 6.92
N TYR A 19 19.16 12.26 6.41
CA TYR A 19 18.00 12.54 5.55
C TYR A 19 17.03 13.60 6.14
N GLY A 20 16.87 13.63 7.47
CA GLY A 20 16.04 14.64 8.17
C GLY A 20 16.65 16.05 8.21
N GLN A 21 17.99 16.15 8.17
CA GLN A 21 18.70 17.43 8.12
C GLN A 21 18.67 18.03 6.72
N TYR A 22 18.64 17.20 5.67
CA TYR A 22 18.53 17.60 4.28
C TYR A 22 17.19 18.29 3.98
N TYR A 23 16.08 17.74 4.47
CA TYR A 23 14.76 18.36 4.34
C TYR A 23 14.62 19.67 5.11
N ARG A 24 15.25 19.76 6.26
CA ARG A 24 15.21 20.99 7.08
C ARG A 24 16.06 22.12 6.47
N PHE A 25 17.14 21.78 5.78
CA PHE A 25 18.00 22.74 5.08
C PHE A 25 17.30 23.31 3.84
N ILE A 26 16.65 22.48 3.03
CA ILE A 26 15.90 22.92 1.84
C ILE A 26 14.70 23.79 2.22
N LEU A 27 13.97 23.47 3.30
CA LEU A 27 12.80 24.25 3.76
C LEU A 27 13.18 25.57 4.44
N VAL A 28 14.33 25.67 5.08
CA VAL A 28 14.72 26.88 5.83
C VAL A 28 15.51 27.87 4.95
N GLU A 29 16.30 27.44 3.99
CA GLU A 29 17.11 28.34 3.16
C GLU A 29 16.40 28.83 1.90
N TYR A 30 15.50 28.02 1.30
CA TYR A 30 14.74 28.47 0.12
C TYR A 30 13.50 29.32 0.44
N PHE A 31 13.04 29.37 1.70
CA PHE A 31 11.86 30.14 2.13
C PHE A 31 12.15 31.21 3.18
N ARG A 32 13.42 31.60 3.46
CA ARG A 32 13.69 32.81 4.24
C ARG A 32 13.50 34.03 3.36
N PRO A 33 12.57 34.93 3.69
CA PRO A 33 12.56 36.26 3.08
C PRO A 33 13.85 36.98 3.46
N ILE A 34 14.53 37.51 2.45
CA ILE A 34 15.73 38.36 2.61
C ILE A 34 15.33 39.62 3.40
N TYR A 35 15.56 39.61 4.70
CA TYR A 35 15.58 40.80 5.52
C TYR A 35 17.00 40.97 6.03
N TYR A 36 17.57 42.11 5.66
CA TYR A 36 18.69 42.90 6.11
C TYR A 36 19.75 43.15 5.02
N ALA A 37 19.53 44.24 4.29
CA ALA A 37 20.58 45.18 3.93
C ALA A 37 19.92 46.51 3.55
N LYS A 38 20.29 47.56 4.28
CA LYS A 38 19.92 48.94 4.00
C LYS A 38 20.50 49.36 2.63
N GLY A 39 19.63 49.70 1.68
CA GLY A 39 20.03 50.25 0.40
C GLY A 39 18.99 49.99 -0.66
N ALA A 40 18.24 51.01 -1.02
CA ALA A 40 17.13 51.07 -1.93
C ALA A 40 17.23 50.16 -3.18
N LEU A 41 16.50 49.06 -3.17
CA LEU A 41 16.00 48.41 -4.37
C LEU A 41 14.46 48.34 -4.21
N ARG A 42 13.74 49.23 -4.91
CA ARG A 42 12.28 49.13 -5.05
C ARG A 42 11.98 47.89 -5.92
N ILE A 43 11.68 46.76 -5.25
CA ILE A 43 10.99 45.65 -5.90
C ILE A 43 9.55 46.12 -6.09
N PRO A 44 8.97 46.07 -7.30
CA PRO A 44 7.56 46.42 -7.45
C PRO A 44 6.76 45.43 -6.61
N ILE A 45 6.12 45.97 -5.56
CA ILE A 45 5.08 45.23 -4.83
C ILE A 45 3.96 45.03 -5.87
N PHE A 46 3.91 43.82 -6.43
CA PHE A 46 2.72 43.42 -7.16
C PHE A 46 1.54 43.54 -6.22
N ARG A 47 0.73 44.59 -6.43
CA ARG A 47 -0.50 44.80 -5.68
C ARG A 47 -1.34 43.53 -5.83
N ARG A 48 -1.50 42.85 -4.70
CA ARG A 48 -2.37 41.65 -4.57
C ARG A 48 -3.83 41.95 -4.96
N GLU A 49 -4.16 43.19 -5.19
CA GLU A 49 -5.48 43.67 -5.63
C GLU A 49 -5.73 43.47 -7.12
N GLU A 50 -4.71 43.47 -8.01
CA GLU A 50 -4.91 43.27 -9.45
C GLU A 50 -5.01 41.80 -9.87
N ALA A 51 -4.60 40.85 -9.01
CA ALA A 51 -4.73 39.40 -9.28
C ALA A 51 -6.12 38.84 -8.86
N LEU A 52 -6.95 39.62 -8.20
CA LEU A 52 -8.32 39.26 -7.81
C LEU A 52 -9.37 39.75 -8.83
N GLU A 53 -8.99 40.62 -9.78
CA GLU A 53 -9.88 41.06 -10.82
C GLU A 53 -9.76 40.13 -12.04
N ARG A 54 -10.84 39.40 -12.26
CA ARG A 54 -11.23 38.53 -13.38
C ARG A 54 -11.09 37.04 -13.13
N ARG A 55 -11.70 36.55 -12.07
CA ARG A 55 -12.39 35.28 -12.23
C ARG A 55 -13.68 35.59 -12.98
N GLU A 56 -13.70 35.31 -14.28
CA GLU A 56 -14.97 35.31 -15.01
C GLU A 56 -15.98 34.46 -14.21
N PRO A 57 -17.21 34.93 -14.02
CA PRO A 57 -18.17 34.17 -13.23
C PRO A 57 -18.32 32.80 -13.86
N LEU A 58 -18.08 31.76 -13.05
CA LEU A 58 -18.23 30.38 -13.47
C LEU A 58 -19.59 30.20 -14.13
N HIS A 59 -19.60 29.84 -15.41
CA HIS A 59 -20.82 29.59 -16.15
C HIS A 59 -21.66 28.53 -15.45
N THR A 60 -22.97 28.76 -15.41
CA THR A 60 -23.95 27.91 -14.73
C THR A 60 -24.68 27.03 -15.73
N ILE A 61 -25.36 25.98 -15.26
CA ILE A 61 -26.23 25.13 -16.08
C ILE A 61 -27.34 26.01 -16.80
N ARG A 62 -27.71 27.15 -16.21
CA ARG A 62 -28.66 28.11 -16.81
C ARG A 62 -28.07 28.80 -18.03
N ASP A 63 -26.78 29.10 -18.01
CA ASP A 63 -26.08 29.75 -19.13
C ASP A 63 -25.93 28.77 -20.28
N VAL A 64 -25.60 27.51 -20.01
CA VAL A 64 -25.59 26.42 -21.00
C VAL A 64 -26.99 26.25 -21.62
N ALA A 65 -28.05 26.21 -20.82
CA ALA A 65 -29.40 26.07 -21.29
C ALA A 65 -29.83 27.23 -22.22
N ARG A 66 -29.42 28.46 -21.83
CA ARG A 66 -29.67 29.69 -22.61
C ARG A 66 -28.94 29.63 -23.94
N LEU A 67 -27.65 29.33 -23.95
CA LEU A 67 -26.85 29.26 -25.18
C LEU A 67 -27.31 28.12 -26.11
N ALA A 68 -27.67 26.96 -25.53
CA ALA A 68 -28.21 25.83 -26.28
C ALA A 68 -29.64 26.02 -26.75
N GLY A 69 -30.38 27.06 -26.29
CA GLY A 69 -31.80 27.33 -26.62
C GLY A 69 -32.72 26.19 -26.18
N VAL A 70 -32.50 25.64 -24.97
CA VAL A 70 -33.27 24.54 -24.37
C VAL A 70 -33.62 24.87 -22.91
N SER A 71 -34.53 24.12 -22.32
CA SER A 71 -34.83 24.29 -20.90
C SER A 71 -33.69 23.73 -20.02
N VAL A 72 -33.53 24.26 -18.79
CA VAL A 72 -32.59 23.73 -17.79
C VAL A 72 -32.88 22.25 -17.53
N ALA A 73 -34.14 21.82 -17.54
CA ALA A 73 -34.52 20.42 -17.39
C ALA A 73 -33.98 19.55 -18.54
N THR A 74 -34.03 20.04 -19.79
CA THR A 74 -33.45 19.35 -20.95
C THR A 74 -31.92 19.27 -20.84
N THR A 75 -31.27 20.37 -20.47
CA THR A 75 -29.81 20.40 -20.23
C THR A 75 -29.44 19.40 -19.16
N SER A 76 -30.13 19.36 -18.02
CA SER A 76 -29.90 18.40 -16.94
C SER A 76 -30.11 16.95 -17.39
N LYS A 77 -31.10 16.66 -18.25
CA LYS A 77 -31.27 15.30 -18.81
C LYS A 77 -30.10 14.88 -19.70
N VAL A 78 -29.61 15.80 -20.54
CA VAL A 78 -28.44 15.55 -21.39
C VAL A 78 -27.17 15.30 -20.54
N LEU A 79 -26.95 16.13 -19.50
CA LEU A 79 -25.80 16.02 -18.59
C LEU A 79 -25.78 14.70 -17.78
N ASN A 80 -26.97 14.20 -17.45
CA ASN A 80 -27.10 13.00 -16.64
C ASN A 80 -27.37 11.73 -17.47
N GLU A 81 -27.36 11.85 -18.79
CA GLU A 81 -27.71 10.75 -19.73
C GLU A 81 -29.05 10.06 -19.40
N LYS A 82 -29.95 10.75 -18.71
CA LYS A 82 -31.25 10.24 -18.28
C LYS A 82 -32.34 10.57 -19.26
N GLY A 83 -33.04 9.55 -19.78
CA GLY A 83 -34.17 9.66 -20.66
C GLY A 83 -33.82 9.91 -22.14
N SER A 84 -34.79 9.70 -23.03
CA SER A 84 -34.61 9.89 -24.46
C SER A 84 -34.67 11.40 -24.79
N VAL A 85 -33.52 12.00 -25.10
CA VAL A 85 -33.41 13.35 -25.64
C VAL A 85 -33.04 13.25 -27.11
N ARG A 86 -33.76 14.04 -27.98
CA ARG A 86 -33.49 14.03 -29.43
C ARG A 86 -32.01 14.33 -29.72
N PRO A 87 -31.31 13.56 -30.59
CA PRO A 87 -29.89 13.71 -30.86
C PRO A 87 -29.45 15.14 -31.19
N LYS A 88 -30.26 15.87 -31.93
CA LYS A 88 -30.01 17.28 -32.29
C LYS A 88 -29.96 18.21 -31.07
N LEU A 89 -30.75 17.94 -30.02
CA LEU A 89 -30.72 18.73 -28.77
C LEU A 89 -29.49 18.35 -27.91
N VAL A 90 -29.10 17.07 -27.90
CA VAL A 90 -27.88 16.61 -27.22
C VAL A 90 -26.64 17.32 -27.80
N GLN A 91 -26.57 17.40 -29.14
CA GLN A 91 -25.44 18.08 -29.80
C GLN A 91 -25.42 19.59 -29.48
N ARG A 92 -26.58 20.28 -29.49
CA ARG A 92 -26.64 21.70 -29.11
C ARG A 92 -26.18 21.96 -27.69
N VAL A 93 -26.57 21.12 -26.72
CA VAL A 93 -26.17 21.25 -25.34
C VAL A 93 -24.67 21.01 -25.22
N ARG A 94 -24.10 19.96 -25.85
CA ARG A 94 -22.66 19.67 -25.82
C ARG A 94 -21.82 20.80 -26.44
N SER A 95 -22.27 21.36 -27.57
CA SER A 95 -21.58 22.50 -28.18
C SER A 95 -21.63 23.75 -27.30
N ALA A 96 -22.76 24.02 -26.62
CA ALA A 96 -22.89 25.13 -25.68
C ALA A 96 -21.98 24.94 -24.44
N MET A 97 -21.85 23.70 -23.90
CA MET A 97 -20.93 23.40 -22.82
C MET A 97 -19.48 23.68 -23.23
N GLN A 98 -19.10 23.23 -24.43
CA GLN A 98 -17.74 23.44 -24.92
C GLN A 98 -17.45 24.94 -25.16
N ALA A 99 -18.40 25.68 -25.70
CA ALA A 99 -18.25 27.12 -25.96
C ALA A 99 -18.14 27.95 -24.66
N LEU A 100 -18.72 27.48 -23.56
CA LEU A 100 -18.71 28.14 -22.25
C LEU A 100 -17.64 27.53 -21.32
N ASP A 101 -16.85 26.58 -21.76
CA ASP A 101 -15.96 25.80 -20.92
C ASP A 101 -16.65 25.31 -19.62
N TYR A 102 -17.95 24.96 -19.78
CA TYR A 102 -18.77 24.58 -18.65
C TYR A 102 -18.51 23.15 -18.23
N HIS A 103 -17.97 22.98 -17.03
CA HIS A 103 -17.83 21.70 -16.35
C HIS A 103 -18.94 21.55 -15.31
N PRO A 104 -19.74 20.45 -15.37
CA PRO A 104 -20.79 20.22 -14.37
C PRO A 104 -20.21 20.17 -12.96
N ASP A 105 -20.74 20.98 -12.06
CA ASP A 105 -20.36 20.96 -10.66
C ASP A 105 -20.77 19.62 -10.02
N GLN A 106 -19.76 18.83 -9.66
CA GLN A 106 -19.97 17.53 -9.02
C GLN A 106 -20.58 17.69 -7.62
N VAL A 107 -20.29 18.78 -6.91
CA VAL A 107 -20.87 19.05 -5.58
C VAL A 107 -22.37 19.29 -5.69
N ALA A 108 -22.80 20.11 -6.65
CA ALA A 108 -24.22 20.34 -6.90
C ALA A 108 -24.95 19.08 -7.37
N ARG A 109 -24.27 18.22 -8.14
CA ARG A 109 -24.80 16.93 -8.58
C ARG A 109 -24.94 15.96 -7.42
N SER A 110 -23.93 15.85 -6.56
CA SER A 110 -23.91 14.95 -5.41
C SER A 110 -24.97 15.33 -4.37
N LEU A 111 -25.18 16.62 -4.13
CA LEU A 111 -26.25 17.11 -3.27
C LEU A 111 -27.66 16.68 -3.75
N LYS A 112 -27.89 16.70 -5.08
CA LYS A 112 -29.18 16.29 -5.66
C LYS A 112 -29.35 14.78 -5.75
N ALA A 113 -28.26 14.05 -5.98
CA ALA A 113 -28.26 12.59 -6.11
C ALA A 113 -28.13 11.86 -4.76
N GLY A 114 -27.73 12.55 -3.70
CA GLY A 114 -27.38 11.94 -2.41
C GLY A 114 -26.15 11.03 -2.47
N GLN A 115 -25.31 11.18 -3.50
CA GLN A 115 -24.13 10.37 -3.78
C GLN A 115 -23.01 11.22 -4.33
N THR A 116 -21.77 10.98 -3.84
CA THR A 116 -20.57 11.67 -4.34
C THR A 116 -19.89 10.91 -5.47
N GLN A 117 -20.26 9.65 -5.72
CA GLN A 117 -19.55 8.74 -6.61
C GLN A 117 -18.05 8.67 -6.28
N THR A 118 -17.74 8.68 -4.97
CA THR A 118 -16.38 8.65 -4.45
C THR A 118 -16.28 7.55 -3.41
N ILE A 119 -15.23 6.73 -3.53
CA ILE A 119 -14.85 5.70 -2.56
C ILE A 119 -13.60 6.18 -1.84
N GLY A 120 -13.59 6.04 -0.50
CA GLY A 120 -12.38 6.19 0.30
C GLY A 120 -11.60 4.89 0.38
N ILE A 121 -10.28 4.96 0.40
CA ILE A 121 -9.42 3.83 0.75
C ILE A 121 -8.38 4.28 1.77
N ILE A 122 -8.23 3.51 2.84
CA ILE A 122 -7.19 3.69 3.86
C ILE A 122 -6.26 2.49 3.80
N ILE A 123 -4.99 2.76 3.54
CA ILE A 123 -3.91 1.78 3.53
C ILE A 123 -2.94 2.06 4.68
N PRO A 124 -2.21 1.05 5.16
CA PRO A 124 -1.27 1.24 6.27
C PRO A 124 0.12 1.73 5.84
N ASP A 125 0.50 1.61 4.57
CA ASP A 125 1.81 2.05 4.10
C ASP A 125 1.82 2.20 2.56
N ILE A 126 1.88 3.43 2.07
CA ILE A 126 1.93 3.73 0.64
C ILE A 126 3.26 3.34 -0.01
N THR A 127 4.31 3.17 0.78
CA THR A 127 5.64 2.80 0.28
C THR A 127 5.76 1.30 0.03
N ASN A 128 4.85 0.50 0.60
CA ASN A 128 4.84 -0.94 0.39
C ASN A 128 4.21 -1.31 -0.98
N PRO A 129 4.97 -1.95 -1.90
CA PRO A 129 4.50 -2.33 -3.23
C PRO A 129 3.22 -3.19 -3.23
N PHE A 130 2.99 -3.97 -2.19
CA PHE A 130 1.75 -4.77 -2.02
C PHE A 130 0.51 -3.88 -2.12
N PHE A 131 0.46 -2.80 -1.34
CA PHE A 131 -0.71 -1.92 -1.32
C PHE A 131 -0.86 -1.13 -2.62
N THR A 132 0.23 -0.71 -3.25
CA THR A 132 0.15 0.01 -4.53
C THR A 132 -0.43 -0.87 -5.65
N ASP A 133 -0.15 -2.18 -5.63
CA ASP A 133 -0.72 -3.11 -6.60
C ASP A 133 -2.20 -3.45 -6.29
N VAL A 134 -2.58 -3.56 -5.01
CA VAL A 134 -4.01 -3.64 -4.60
C VAL A 134 -4.77 -2.40 -5.05
N ILE A 135 -4.23 -1.19 -4.82
CA ILE A 135 -4.83 0.08 -5.24
C ILE A 135 -5.06 0.10 -6.75
N ARG A 136 -4.15 -0.45 -7.56
CA ARG A 136 -4.33 -0.57 -9.01
C ARG A 136 -5.58 -1.38 -9.36
N GLY A 137 -5.82 -2.48 -8.64
CA GLY A 137 -7.03 -3.29 -8.77
C GLY A 137 -8.28 -2.51 -8.37
N VAL A 138 -8.21 -1.80 -7.25
CA VAL A 138 -9.29 -0.94 -6.73
C VAL A 138 -9.64 0.17 -7.72
N GLU A 139 -8.64 0.91 -8.23
CA GLU A 139 -8.83 2.02 -9.14
C GLU A 139 -9.52 1.58 -10.44
N ASN A 140 -9.05 0.50 -11.04
CA ASN A 140 -9.61 -0.02 -12.27
C ASN A 140 -11.08 -0.40 -12.11
N GLU A 141 -11.42 -1.11 -11.05
CA GLU A 141 -12.79 -1.57 -10.80
C GLU A 141 -13.71 -0.39 -10.39
N ALA A 142 -13.24 0.52 -9.54
CA ALA A 142 -13.98 1.71 -9.14
C ALA A 142 -14.32 2.57 -10.37
N ARG A 143 -13.35 2.82 -11.24
CA ARG A 143 -13.52 3.58 -12.49
C ARG A 143 -14.52 2.92 -13.44
N ALA A 144 -14.48 1.59 -13.57
CA ALA A 144 -15.43 0.82 -14.39
C ALA A 144 -16.89 1.00 -13.91
N HIS A 145 -17.08 1.30 -12.62
CA HIS A 145 -18.39 1.57 -12.01
C HIS A 145 -18.69 3.06 -11.83
N GLY A 146 -17.88 3.97 -12.39
CA GLY A 146 -18.09 5.41 -12.33
C GLY A 146 -17.74 6.06 -10.99
N TYR A 147 -16.92 5.40 -10.16
CA TYR A 147 -16.43 5.94 -8.90
C TYR A 147 -15.03 6.53 -9.03
N SER A 148 -14.81 7.65 -8.34
CA SER A 148 -13.50 8.22 -8.07
C SER A 148 -12.95 7.67 -6.74
N LEU A 149 -11.62 7.70 -6.56
CA LEU A 149 -10.95 7.20 -5.37
C LEU A 149 -10.28 8.33 -4.58
N ILE A 150 -10.45 8.34 -3.26
CA ILE A 150 -9.64 9.14 -2.34
C ILE A 150 -8.79 8.17 -1.53
N LEU A 151 -7.48 8.27 -1.71
CA LEU A 151 -6.48 7.47 -0.99
C LEU A 151 -5.95 8.23 0.21
N THR A 152 -5.88 7.56 1.35
CA THR A 152 -5.19 8.02 2.57
C THR A 152 -4.28 6.93 3.11
N ASP A 153 -3.23 7.35 3.80
CA ASP A 153 -2.23 6.48 4.40
C ASP A 153 -2.24 6.66 5.92
N SER A 154 -2.32 5.57 6.66
CA SER A 154 -2.31 5.59 8.12
C SER A 154 -0.93 5.35 8.72
N ASN A 155 0.09 5.06 7.91
CA ASN A 155 1.47 4.79 8.34
C ASN A 155 1.54 3.80 9.53
N GLU A 156 0.71 2.76 9.52
CA GLU A 156 0.55 1.78 10.61
C GLU A 156 0.17 2.41 11.98
N ASP A 157 -0.28 3.69 12.02
CA ASP A 157 -0.68 4.41 13.22
C ASP A 157 -2.20 4.42 13.38
N PRO A 158 -2.74 3.86 14.48
CA PRO A 158 -4.17 3.87 14.76
C PRO A 158 -4.78 5.26 14.94
N ALA A 159 -3.99 6.26 15.33
CA ALA A 159 -4.46 7.63 15.47
C ALA A 159 -4.66 8.28 14.10
N LEU A 160 -3.70 8.09 13.17
CA LEU A 160 -3.83 8.53 11.79
C LEU A 160 -4.95 7.78 11.04
N GLU A 161 -5.14 6.48 11.32
CA GLU A 161 -6.29 5.73 10.76
C GLU A 161 -7.62 6.39 11.13
N ARG A 162 -7.78 6.79 12.40
CA ARG A 162 -8.98 7.48 12.88
C ARG A 162 -9.17 8.84 12.24
N GLU A 163 -8.10 9.64 12.14
CA GLU A 163 -8.12 10.94 11.47
C GLU A 163 -8.51 10.79 9.99
N ASN A 164 -7.94 9.81 9.30
CA ASN A 164 -8.27 9.50 7.91
C ASN A 164 -9.74 9.11 7.73
N LEU A 165 -10.30 8.33 8.66
CA LEU A 165 -11.74 8.02 8.66
C LEU A 165 -12.59 9.30 8.78
N ASP A 166 -12.23 10.22 9.69
CA ASP A 166 -12.92 11.49 9.85
C ASP A 166 -12.85 12.36 8.59
N ILE A 167 -11.68 12.42 7.94
CA ILE A 167 -11.49 13.10 6.67
C ILE A 167 -12.42 12.54 5.60
N LEU A 168 -12.45 11.22 5.42
CA LEU A 168 -13.29 10.57 4.42
C LEU A 168 -14.80 10.79 4.70
N PHE A 169 -15.21 10.75 5.95
CA PHE A 169 -16.59 11.09 6.34
C PHE A 169 -16.92 12.55 6.06
N ALA A 170 -16.04 13.49 6.35
CA ALA A 170 -16.21 14.91 6.03
C ALA A 170 -16.33 15.14 4.52
N ARG A 171 -15.62 14.35 3.70
CA ARG A 171 -15.72 14.34 2.23
C ARG A 171 -16.97 13.62 1.72
N ARG A 172 -17.78 13.00 2.60
CA ARG A 172 -18.99 12.27 2.27
C ARG A 172 -18.78 11.19 1.21
N VAL A 173 -17.68 10.41 1.34
CA VAL A 173 -17.49 9.27 0.46
C VAL A 173 -18.66 8.29 0.59
N ASP A 174 -19.04 7.63 -0.49
CA ASP A 174 -20.19 6.71 -0.53
C ASP A 174 -19.89 5.39 0.21
N GLY A 175 -18.61 5.04 0.36
CA GLY A 175 -18.14 3.86 1.08
C GLY A 175 -16.63 3.87 1.26
N ILE A 176 -16.12 2.99 2.13
CA ILE A 176 -14.71 2.95 2.53
C ILE A 176 -14.15 1.53 2.38
N LEU A 177 -12.95 1.42 1.81
CA LEU A 177 -12.08 0.26 1.87
C LEU A 177 -11.02 0.50 2.95
N LEU A 178 -10.79 -0.46 3.84
CA LEU A 178 -9.87 -0.30 4.96
C LEU A 178 -8.98 -1.53 5.14
N ALA A 179 -7.65 -1.33 5.13
CA ALA A 179 -6.69 -2.26 5.68
C ALA A 179 -6.32 -1.78 7.10
N PRO A 180 -6.85 -2.41 8.18
CA PRO A 180 -6.80 -1.83 9.51
C PRO A 180 -5.41 -1.93 10.14
N THR A 181 -5.09 -1.01 11.06
CA THR A 181 -3.87 -1.03 11.87
C THR A 181 -3.95 -1.97 13.08
N GLY A 182 -5.10 -2.60 13.29
CA GLY A 182 -5.32 -3.60 14.36
C GLY A 182 -5.92 -3.07 15.64
N ALA A 183 -6.14 -1.77 15.77
CA ALA A 183 -6.88 -1.22 16.91
C ALA A 183 -8.39 -1.28 16.66
N ASN A 184 -9.18 -1.54 17.69
CA ASN A 184 -10.65 -1.53 17.61
C ASN A 184 -11.23 -0.13 17.33
N ALA A 185 -10.38 0.88 17.24
CA ALA A 185 -10.77 2.29 17.09
C ALA A 185 -11.62 2.55 15.83
N ALA A 186 -11.30 1.87 14.72
CA ALA A 186 -12.07 1.98 13.49
C ALA A 186 -13.49 1.42 13.67
N GLN A 187 -13.64 0.30 14.37
CA GLN A 187 -14.91 -0.39 14.53
C GLN A 187 -15.91 0.41 15.36
N ASP A 188 -15.48 1.01 16.46
CA ASP A 188 -16.32 1.90 17.27
C ASP A 188 -16.77 3.13 16.49
N HIS A 189 -15.89 3.67 15.66
CA HIS A 189 -16.19 4.85 14.85
C HIS A 189 -17.18 4.55 13.73
N LEU A 190 -17.03 3.40 13.08
CA LEU A 190 -17.88 2.93 11.99
C LEU A 190 -19.28 2.54 12.46
N THR A 191 -19.41 1.92 13.64
CA THR A 191 -20.70 1.58 14.25
C THR A 191 -21.55 2.81 14.49
N ARG A 192 -20.93 3.94 14.84
CA ARG A 192 -21.64 5.21 15.09
C ARG A 192 -22.11 5.90 13.80
N ARG A 193 -21.37 5.78 12.71
CA ARG A 193 -21.61 6.54 11.45
C ARG A 193 -22.30 5.76 10.34
N ARG A 194 -22.51 4.44 10.50
CA ARG A 194 -23.24 3.55 9.57
C ARG A 194 -22.88 3.79 8.07
N SER A 195 -21.62 3.86 7.74
CA SER A 195 -21.16 3.96 6.35
C SER A 195 -20.80 2.57 5.81
N PRO A 196 -21.11 2.25 4.54
CA PRO A 196 -20.64 1.03 3.92
C PRO A 196 -19.12 0.90 4.00
N LEU A 197 -18.66 -0.23 4.56
CA LEU A 197 -17.25 -0.54 4.77
C LEU A 197 -16.95 -1.94 4.30
N VAL A 198 -15.76 -2.13 3.71
CA VAL A 198 -15.17 -3.44 3.42
C VAL A 198 -13.71 -3.41 3.86
N PHE A 199 -13.32 -4.40 4.64
CA PHE A 199 -11.93 -4.63 4.99
C PHE A 199 -11.21 -5.39 3.88
N PHE A 200 -9.91 -5.21 3.77
CA PHE A 200 -9.09 -5.99 2.85
C PHE A 200 -7.71 -6.27 3.44
N ASP A 201 -7.00 -7.27 2.89
CA ASP A 201 -5.70 -7.77 3.34
C ASP A 201 -5.77 -8.44 4.72
N ARG A 202 -6.28 -7.74 5.70
CA ARG A 202 -6.27 -8.15 7.11
C ARG A 202 -7.49 -7.63 7.88
N VAL A 203 -7.78 -8.28 8.99
CA VAL A 203 -8.84 -7.89 9.91
C VAL A 203 -8.32 -7.91 11.34
N SER A 204 -9.00 -7.23 12.26
CA SER A 204 -8.71 -7.34 13.68
C SER A 204 -9.38 -8.60 14.26
N PRO A 205 -8.92 -9.16 15.40
CA PRO A 205 -9.52 -10.34 16.01
C PRO A 205 -11.00 -10.19 16.40
N SER A 206 -11.44 -8.96 16.67
CA SER A 206 -12.84 -8.64 17.02
C SER A 206 -13.68 -8.21 15.82
N PHE A 207 -13.19 -8.48 14.60
CA PHE A 207 -13.87 -8.06 13.38
C PHE A 207 -15.23 -8.72 13.20
N SER A 208 -16.22 -7.92 12.82
CA SER A 208 -17.47 -8.34 12.20
C SER A 208 -17.74 -7.48 10.96
N GLY A 209 -18.14 -8.08 9.86
CA GLY A 209 -18.45 -7.35 8.61
C GLY A 209 -17.98 -8.03 7.33
N SER A 210 -17.83 -7.25 6.29
CA SER A 210 -17.39 -7.73 4.96
C SER A 210 -15.89 -7.56 4.79
N ALA A 211 -15.19 -8.60 4.33
CA ALA A 211 -13.74 -8.56 4.09
C ALA A 211 -13.30 -9.35 2.86
N VAL A 212 -12.18 -8.93 2.27
CA VAL A 212 -11.45 -9.70 1.26
C VAL A 212 -10.04 -9.93 1.77
N VAL A 213 -9.68 -11.17 2.05
CA VAL A 213 -8.39 -11.56 2.65
C VAL A 213 -7.74 -12.66 1.83
N THR A 214 -6.47 -12.93 2.07
CA THR A 214 -5.75 -14.08 1.54
C THR A 214 -5.84 -15.25 2.52
N ASP A 215 -5.79 -16.49 2.01
CA ASP A 215 -5.54 -17.70 2.80
C ASP A 215 -4.10 -17.67 3.35
N ASN A 216 -3.90 -16.84 4.38
CA ASN A 216 -2.59 -16.62 4.99
C ASN A 216 -2.08 -17.89 5.67
N LEU A 217 -2.98 -18.65 6.31
CA LEU A 217 -2.62 -19.89 7.00
C LEU A 217 -2.14 -20.96 6.01
N GLY A 218 -2.93 -21.23 4.97
CA GLY A 218 -2.58 -22.22 3.94
C GLY A 218 -1.31 -21.84 3.20
N ALA A 219 -1.16 -20.58 2.83
CA ALA A 219 0.02 -20.08 2.14
C ALA A 219 1.31 -20.20 2.99
N ALA A 220 1.26 -19.86 4.28
CA ALA A 220 2.40 -20.01 5.19
C ALA A 220 2.73 -21.49 5.48
N PHE A 221 1.70 -22.34 5.57
CA PHE A 221 1.88 -23.77 5.67
C PHE A 221 2.64 -24.33 4.46
N ASP A 222 2.21 -23.98 3.23
CA ASP A 222 2.85 -24.43 2.00
C ASP A 222 4.28 -23.88 1.84
N ALA A 223 4.51 -22.62 2.22
CA ALA A 223 5.85 -22.01 2.26
C ALA A 223 6.80 -22.77 3.17
N THR A 224 6.35 -23.08 4.39
CA THR A 224 7.16 -23.81 5.38
C THR A 224 7.39 -25.24 4.95
N ARG A 225 6.38 -25.90 4.39
CA ARG A 225 6.47 -27.24 3.85
C ARG A 225 7.47 -27.34 2.69
N HIS A 226 7.58 -26.29 1.86
CA HIS A 226 8.60 -26.20 0.82
C HIS A 226 10.01 -26.24 1.43
N LEU A 227 10.27 -25.45 2.48
CA LEU A 227 11.59 -25.45 3.16
C LEU A 227 11.90 -26.81 3.81
N ILE A 228 10.91 -27.43 4.46
CA ILE A 228 11.03 -28.78 5.03
C ILE A 228 11.33 -29.81 3.93
N GLY A 229 10.65 -29.71 2.79
CA GLY A 229 10.86 -30.57 1.63
C GLY A 229 12.26 -30.47 1.01
N LEU A 230 12.96 -29.35 1.20
CA LEU A 230 14.36 -29.17 0.84
C LEU A 230 15.33 -29.79 1.86
N GLY A 231 14.84 -30.30 2.99
CA GLY A 231 15.63 -30.93 4.04
C GLY A 231 16.05 -29.98 5.17
N HIS A 232 15.45 -28.77 5.27
CA HIS A 232 15.71 -27.89 6.40
C HIS A 232 15.01 -28.37 7.67
N GLU A 233 15.76 -28.48 8.77
CA GLU A 233 15.26 -28.78 10.11
C GLU A 233 15.33 -27.55 11.05
N ARG A 234 16.27 -26.65 10.80
CA ARG A 234 16.44 -25.39 11.54
C ARG A 234 15.84 -24.25 10.74
N ILE A 235 14.53 -24.06 10.90
CA ILE A 235 13.77 -23.07 10.16
C ILE A 235 13.31 -22.00 11.14
N ALA A 236 13.66 -20.75 10.87
CA ALA A 236 13.20 -19.59 11.62
C ALA A 236 12.06 -18.86 10.88
N ILE A 237 11.28 -18.08 11.62
CA ILE A 237 10.27 -17.19 11.08
C ILE A 237 10.44 -15.78 11.61
N ILE A 238 10.31 -14.79 10.73
CA ILE A 238 10.14 -13.37 11.09
C ILE A 238 8.69 -13.03 10.84
N THR A 239 7.88 -12.94 11.91
CA THR A 239 6.44 -12.65 11.82
C THR A 239 6.21 -11.16 11.66
N GLY A 240 4.99 -10.80 11.22
CA GLY A 240 4.48 -9.44 11.36
C GLY A 240 3.83 -9.23 12.73
N ARG A 241 3.01 -8.18 12.82
CA ARG A 241 2.24 -7.86 14.04
C ARG A 241 1.22 -8.96 14.34
N LEU A 242 1.28 -9.52 15.54
CA LEU A 242 0.42 -10.64 15.96
C LEU A 242 -0.97 -10.21 16.45
N ASN A 243 -1.25 -8.92 16.51
CA ASN A 243 -2.59 -8.38 16.74
C ASN A 243 -3.41 -8.23 15.43
N LEU A 244 -2.89 -8.69 14.31
CA LEU A 244 -3.52 -8.69 13.00
C LEU A 244 -3.70 -10.12 12.49
N SER A 245 -4.80 -10.39 11.78
CA SER A 245 -5.11 -11.73 11.28
C SER A 245 -4.01 -12.32 10.41
N ASN A 246 -3.46 -11.53 9.46
CA ASN A 246 -2.40 -11.99 8.57
C ASN A 246 -1.12 -12.39 9.31
N GLY A 247 -0.74 -11.66 10.38
CA GLY A 247 0.41 -12.01 11.21
C GLY A 247 0.18 -13.31 12.00
N LEU A 248 -0.99 -13.46 12.62
CA LEU A 248 -1.38 -14.66 13.38
C LEU A 248 -1.48 -15.89 12.47
N ASP A 249 -2.20 -15.77 11.35
CA ASP A 249 -2.45 -16.90 10.44
C ASP A 249 -1.16 -17.41 9.81
N ARG A 250 -0.23 -16.51 9.42
CA ARG A 250 1.07 -16.89 8.88
C ARG A 250 1.92 -17.64 9.92
N LEU A 251 1.91 -17.18 11.17
CA LEU A 251 2.58 -17.91 12.26
C LEU A 251 1.94 -19.27 12.51
N GLU A 252 0.61 -19.34 12.51
CA GLU A 252 -0.09 -20.60 12.75
C GLU A 252 0.14 -21.61 11.60
N GLY A 253 0.14 -21.15 10.34
CA GLY A 253 0.50 -21.99 9.19
C GLY A 253 1.92 -22.55 9.30
N PHE A 254 2.87 -21.72 9.71
CA PHE A 254 4.25 -22.13 9.98
C PHE A 254 4.33 -23.20 11.08
N ARG A 255 3.65 -22.97 12.21
CA ARG A 255 3.63 -23.93 13.34
C ARG A 255 3.04 -25.28 12.93
N LYS A 256 1.92 -25.26 12.20
CA LYS A 256 1.28 -26.50 11.71
C LYS A 256 2.17 -27.29 10.77
N ALA A 257 2.92 -26.65 9.90
CA ALA A 257 3.85 -27.35 9.00
C ALA A 257 5.00 -28.00 9.75
N LEU A 258 5.61 -27.30 10.74
CA LEU A 258 6.64 -27.90 11.59
C LEU A 258 6.09 -29.08 12.40
N GLN A 259 4.92 -28.91 13.03
CA GLN A 259 4.28 -29.96 13.82
C GLN A 259 3.99 -31.20 12.98
N GLN A 260 3.48 -31.04 11.76
CA GLN A 260 3.22 -32.16 10.86
C GLN A 260 4.50 -32.91 10.47
N ALA A 261 5.62 -32.23 10.38
CA ALA A 261 6.93 -32.80 10.07
C ALA A 261 7.66 -33.34 11.32
N GLY A 262 7.09 -33.22 12.52
CA GLY A 262 7.73 -33.60 13.77
C GLY A 262 8.94 -32.72 14.15
N LEU A 263 9.04 -31.51 13.60
CA LEU A 263 10.12 -30.57 13.87
C LEU A 263 9.75 -29.63 15.03
N PRO A 264 10.64 -29.39 15.99
CA PRO A 264 10.38 -28.48 17.10
C PRO A 264 10.45 -27.02 16.62
N LEU A 265 9.51 -26.20 17.08
CA LEU A 265 9.70 -24.75 17.03
C LEU A 265 10.57 -24.32 18.22
N ARG A 266 11.74 -23.75 17.94
CA ARG A 266 12.64 -23.18 18.95
C ARG A 266 12.26 -21.73 19.17
N ASP A 267 12.15 -21.29 20.42
CA ASP A 267 11.74 -19.92 20.76
C ASP A 267 12.68 -18.86 20.15
N GLU A 268 13.99 -19.14 20.11
CA GLU A 268 14.97 -18.24 19.50
C GLU A 268 14.79 -18.04 17.98
N TYR A 269 14.13 -18.99 17.29
CA TYR A 269 13.83 -18.91 15.87
C TYR A 269 12.52 -18.18 15.55
N LEU A 270 11.75 -17.82 16.57
CA LEU A 270 10.55 -17.01 16.44
C LEU A 270 10.91 -15.55 16.72
N GLN A 271 10.98 -14.74 15.66
CA GLN A 271 11.21 -13.31 15.78
C GLN A 271 9.96 -12.55 15.37
N GLN A 272 9.56 -11.56 16.17
CA GLN A 272 8.42 -10.70 15.84
C GLN A 272 8.93 -9.38 15.27
N GLY A 273 8.50 -9.07 14.03
CA GLY A 273 8.64 -7.78 13.39
C GLY A 273 7.33 -6.99 13.41
N ASP A 274 7.26 -5.97 12.58
CA ASP A 274 6.15 -5.02 12.50
C ASP A 274 5.71 -4.72 11.05
N PHE A 275 6.15 -5.53 10.09
CA PHE A 275 5.99 -5.38 8.65
C PHE A 275 6.89 -4.31 8.00
N GLN A 276 7.79 -3.68 8.77
CA GLN A 276 8.72 -2.66 8.27
C GLN A 276 10.11 -3.24 7.98
N LEU A 277 10.86 -2.60 7.09
CA LEU A 277 12.19 -3.02 6.66
C LEU A 277 13.17 -3.12 7.84
N GLU A 278 13.19 -2.13 8.72
CA GLU A 278 14.13 -2.07 9.84
C GLU A 278 13.90 -3.18 10.86
N SER A 279 12.65 -3.60 11.07
CA SER A 279 12.37 -4.75 11.93
C SER A 279 12.85 -6.07 11.31
N GLY A 280 12.68 -6.22 9.99
CA GLY A 280 13.22 -7.36 9.24
C GLY A 280 14.73 -7.45 9.33
N HIS A 281 15.42 -6.32 9.19
CA HIS A 281 16.88 -6.22 9.34
C HIS A 281 17.33 -6.62 10.76
N SER A 282 16.74 -6.00 11.79
CA SER A 282 17.10 -6.26 13.18
C SER A 282 16.82 -7.71 13.60
N CYS A 283 15.69 -8.28 13.17
CA CYS A 283 15.37 -9.70 13.40
C CYS A 283 16.34 -10.62 12.67
N GLY A 284 16.71 -10.26 11.42
CA GLY A 284 17.69 -10.98 10.63
C GLY A 284 19.05 -11.05 11.33
N LEU A 285 19.57 -9.91 11.80
CA LEU A 285 20.83 -9.88 12.55
C LEU A 285 20.78 -10.78 13.79
N ARG A 286 19.69 -10.72 14.59
CA ARG A 286 19.56 -11.59 15.77
C ARG A 286 19.57 -13.07 15.41
N LEU A 287 18.85 -13.49 14.38
CA LEU A 287 18.80 -14.89 13.95
C LEU A 287 20.15 -15.40 13.43
N LEU A 288 20.87 -14.57 12.67
CA LEU A 288 22.13 -14.94 12.06
C LEU A 288 23.30 -14.97 13.07
N GLN A 289 23.17 -14.29 14.20
CA GLN A 289 24.15 -14.22 15.28
C GLN A 289 23.92 -15.24 16.42
N LEU A 290 22.89 -16.09 16.32
CA LEU A 290 22.67 -17.17 17.27
C LEU A 290 23.86 -18.15 17.26
N GLU A 291 24.15 -18.80 18.39
CA GLU A 291 25.15 -19.85 18.51
C GLU A 291 24.86 -20.98 17.50
N VAL A 292 23.61 -21.34 17.33
CA VAL A 292 23.12 -22.28 16.31
C VAL A 292 22.15 -21.56 15.37
N PRO A 293 22.64 -20.91 14.30
CA PRO A 293 21.77 -20.15 13.40
C PRO A 293 20.86 -21.08 12.58
N PRO A 294 19.70 -20.56 12.13
CA PRO A 294 18.81 -21.29 11.24
C PRO A 294 19.46 -21.51 9.87
N THR A 295 19.06 -22.57 9.17
CA THR A 295 19.46 -22.84 7.78
C THR A 295 18.45 -22.30 6.75
N ALA A 296 17.24 -21.96 7.22
CA ALA A 296 16.24 -21.29 6.41
C ALA A 296 15.46 -20.27 7.26
N ILE A 297 15.06 -19.17 6.65
CA ILE A 297 14.26 -18.12 7.30
C ILE A 297 13.03 -17.83 6.41
N PHE A 298 11.83 -18.00 6.99
CA PHE A 298 10.59 -17.56 6.40
C PHE A 298 10.25 -16.16 6.92
N CYS A 299 10.13 -15.18 6.02
CA CYS A 299 9.85 -13.79 6.35
C CYS A 299 8.45 -13.41 5.90
N CYS A 300 7.64 -12.89 6.82
CA CYS A 300 6.19 -12.77 6.65
C CYS A 300 5.72 -11.51 5.89
N ASN A 301 6.59 -10.72 5.27
CA ASN A 301 6.22 -9.76 4.23
C ASN A 301 7.45 -9.34 3.40
N ASN A 302 7.20 -8.58 2.33
CA ASN A 302 8.23 -8.11 1.39
C ASN A 302 9.24 -7.15 2.03
N LEU A 303 8.79 -6.14 2.79
CA LEU A 303 9.69 -5.15 3.39
C LEU A 303 10.63 -5.77 4.42
N MET A 304 10.11 -6.64 5.30
CA MET A 304 10.97 -7.38 6.24
C MET A 304 11.91 -8.35 5.50
N THR A 305 11.48 -8.94 4.36
CA THR A 305 12.36 -9.77 3.53
C THR A 305 13.54 -8.96 3.00
N LEU A 306 13.31 -7.71 2.56
CA LEU A 306 14.39 -6.79 2.17
C LEU A 306 15.32 -6.46 3.32
N GLY A 307 14.78 -6.22 4.52
CA GLY A 307 15.56 -6.00 5.73
C GLY A 307 16.43 -7.20 6.06
N LEU A 308 15.89 -8.42 5.96
CA LEU A 308 16.64 -9.67 6.14
C LEU A 308 17.76 -9.82 5.09
N MET A 309 17.48 -9.54 3.81
CA MET A 309 18.50 -9.59 2.76
C MET A 309 19.62 -8.57 3.00
N ARG A 310 19.31 -7.40 3.53
CA ARG A 310 20.29 -6.41 3.97
C ARG A 310 21.16 -6.96 5.11
N ALA A 311 20.57 -7.60 6.13
CA ALA A 311 21.33 -8.22 7.23
C ALA A 311 22.27 -9.32 6.74
N LEU A 312 21.83 -10.17 5.80
CA LEU A 312 22.68 -11.18 5.16
C LEU A 312 23.87 -10.54 4.43
N GLY A 313 23.63 -9.47 3.68
CA GLY A 313 24.69 -8.74 2.96
C GLY A 313 25.71 -8.11 3.91
N GLU A 314 25.27 -7.48 5.02
CA GLU A 314 26.13 -6.86 6.03
C GLU A 314 27.01 -7.89 6.75
N LEU A 315 26.50 -9.08 7.00
CA LEU A 315 27.27 -10.18 7.65
C LEU A 315 28.02 -11.06 6.66
N GLY A 316 27.92 -10.82 5.35
CA GLY A 316 28.54 -11.66 4.32
C GLY A 316 28.01 -13.10 4.29
N VAL A 317 26.76 -13.32 4.73
CA VAL A 317 26.11 -14.64 4.74
C VAL A 317 25.48 -14.93 3.39
N ALA A 318 25.95 -15.99 2.72
CA ALA A 318 25.45 -16.35 1.39
C ALA A 318 24.01 -16.88 1.42
N CYS A 319 23.16 -16.33 0.57
CA CYS A 319 21.82 -16.82 0.31
C CYS A 319 21.77 -17.38 -1.14
N PRO A 320 21.31 -18.63 -1.37
CA PRO A 320 20.87 -19.64 -0.39
C PRO A 320 22.01 -20.49 0.21
N GLY A 321 23.27 -20.23 -0.16
CA GLY A 321 24.41 -21.10 0.15
C GLY A 321 24.60 -21.43 1.63
N ARG A 322 24.29 -20.51 2.55
CA ARG A 322 24.32 -20.73 4.00
C ARG A 322 22.93 -20.68 4.63
N VAL A 323 22.08 -19.77 4.16
CA VAL A 323 20.73 -19.58 4.66
C VAL A 323 19.77 -19.40 3.49
N SER A 324 18.78 -20.26 3.40
CA SER A 324 17.65 -20.11 2.47
C SER A 324 16.69 -19.03 2.97
N VAL A 325 16.20 -18.19 2.07
CA VAL A 325 15.21 -17.14 2.37
C VAL A 325 13.95 -17.37 1.56
N LEU A 326 12.80 -17.40 2.23
CA LEU A 326 11.49 -17.41 1.62
C LEU A 326 10.70 -16.19 2.13
N GLY A 327 10.21 -15.36 1.21
CA GLY A 327 9.44 -14.17 1.55
C GLY A 327 7.93 -14.37 1.35
N PHE A 328 7.13 -13.60 2.07
CA PHE A 328 5.72 -13.39 1.75
C PHE A 328 5.58 -12.08 0.98
N ASP A 329 4.65 -12.00 0.05
CA ASP A 329 4.45 -10.97 -0.96
C ASP A 329 5.50 -11.01 -2.09
N ASP A 330 5.01 -11.24 -3.30
CA ASP A 330 5.82 -11.12 -4.50
C ASP A 330 5.73 -9.70 -5.07
N PHE A 331 6.82 -9.22 -5.63
CA PHE A 331 6.90 -7.90 -6.27
C PHE A 331 7.74 -8.01 -7.55
N ASP A 332 7.53 -7.13 -8.50
CA ASP A 332 8.10 -7.22 -9.85
C ASP A 332 9.64 -7.36 -9.86
N TRP A 333 10.32 -6.73 -8.91
CA TRP A 333 11.78 -6.80 -8.83
C TRP A 333 12.33 -7.97 -7.99
N ALA A 334 11.48 -8.77 -7.29
CA ALA A 334 11.93 -9.98 -6.60
C ALA A 334 12.59 -10.98 -7.55
N ALA A 335 12.13 -11.01 -8.80
CA ALA A 335 12.72 -11.82 -9.87
C ALA A 335 14.05 -11.27 -10.41
N ASN A 336 14.41 -10.02 -10.06
CA ASN A 336 15.63 -9.34 -10.52
C ASN A 336 16.71 -9.24 -9.42
N PHE A 337 16.44 -9.77 -8.23
CA PHE A 337 17.44 -9.92 -7.18
C PHE A 337 18.50 -10.94 -7.53
N SER A 338 19.63 -10.89 -6.83
CA SER A 338 20.64 -11.94 -6.84
C SER A 338 20.91 -12.38 -5.38
N PRO A 339 20.41 -13.56 -4.99
CA PRO A 339 19.58 -14.52 -5.75
C PRO A 339 18.14 -14.00 -5.97
N ARG A 340 17.46 -14.52 -7.03
CA ARG A 340 16.02 -14.28 -7.24
C ARG A 340 15.22 -14.85 -6.07
N LEU A 341 14.31 -14.06 -5.50
CA LEU A 341 13.63 -14.42 -4.26
C LEU A 341 12.49 -15.41 -4.48
N THR A 342 12.49 -16.50 -3.74
CA THR A 342 11.35 -17.41 -3.56
C THR A 342 10.32 -16.73 -2.67
N THR A 343 9.09 -16.60 -3.13
CA THR A 343 8.05 -15.80 -2.47
C THR A 343 6.67 -16.44 -2.54
N ILE A 344 5.80 -16.03 -1.63
CA ILE A 344 4.36 -16.24 -1.74
C ILE A 344 3.76 -15.05 -2.48
N ALA A 345 3.15 -15.28 -3.63
CA ALA A 345 2.47 -14.26 -4.42
C ALA A 345 0.99 -14.19 -4.06
N GLN A 346 0.54 -13.05 -3.55
CA GLN A 346 -0.87 -12.78 -3.31
C GLN A 346 -1.55 -12.27 -4.58
N PRO A 347 -2.85 -12.55 -4.81
CA PRO A 347 -3.61 -12.03 -5.94
C PRO A 347 -4.06 -10.58 -5.67
N THR A 348 -3.12 -9.66 -5.53
CA THR A 348 -3.31 -8.27 -5.08
C THR A 348 -4.36 -7.50 -5.89
N ARG A 349 -4.28 -7.57 -7.23
CA ARG A 349 -5.24 -6.88 -8.12
C ARG A 349 -6.65 -7.47 -8.01
N GLU A 350 -6.75 -8.79 -7.88
CA GLU A 350 -8.05 -9.44 -7.68
C GLU A 350 -8.62 -9.10 -6.29
N MET A 351 -7.78 -8.99 -5.26
CA MET A 351 -8.18 -8.51 -3.94
C MET A 351 -8.82 -7.12 -4.03
N GLY A 352 -8.15 -6.17 -4.68
CA GLY A 352 -8.67 -4.82 -4.88
C GLY A 352 -9.99 -4.80 -5.65
N LYS A 353 -10.08 -5.57 -6.73
CA LYS A 353 -11.30 -5.71 -7.54
C LYS A 353 -12.46 -6.28 -6.71
N GLN A 354 -12.26 -7.39 -6.00
CA GLN A 354 -13.29 -8.03 -5.17
C GLN A 354 -13.77 -7.11 -4.04
N ALA A 355 -12.83 -6.35 -3.43
CA ALA A 355 -13.15 -5.40 -2.38
C ALA A 355 -14.08 -4.28 -2.89
N VAL A 356 -13.80 -3.72 -4.07
CA VAL A 356 -14.68 -2.71 -4.69
C VAL A 356 -16.04 -3.28 -5.04
N GLN A 357 -16.10 -4.45 -5.67
CA GLN A 357 -17.37 -5.11 -6.02
C GLN A 357 -18.23 -5.36 -4.78
N MET A 358 -17.61 -5.80 -3.68
CA MET A 358 -18.27 -6.01 -2.41
C MET A 358 -18.77 -4.68 -1.83
N LEU A 359 -17.92 -3.64 -1.85
CA LEU A 359 -18.30 -2.32 -1.34
C LEU A 359 -19.47 -1.71 -2.12
N ILE A 360 -19.48 -1.82 -3.46
CA ILE A 360 -20.57 -1.32 -4.30
C ILE A 360 -21.89 -2.04 -3.98
N ARG A 361 -21.84 -3.35 -3.74
CA ARG A 361 -23.03 -4.10 -3.26
C ARG A 361 -23.52 -3.56 -1.94
N ASN A 362 -22.63 -3.35 -0.98
CA ASN A 362 -22.96 -2.81 0.34
C ASN A 362 -23.54 -1.38 0.24
N ILE A 363 -22.99 -0.53 -0.64
CA ILE A 363 -23.54 0.83 -0.90
C ILE A 363 -24.98 0.75 -1.43
N LYS A 364 -25.28 -0.15 -2.36
CA LYS A 364 -26.63 -0.31 -2.91
C LYS A 364 -27.62 -0.79 -1.85
N SER A 365 -27.26 -1.83 -1.12
CA SER A 365 -28.11 -2.40 -0.05
C SER A 365 -28.38 -1.39 1.07
N PHE A 366 -27.37 -0.61 1.45
CA PHE A 366 -27.50 0.44 2.46
C PHE A 366 -28.55 1.50 2.04
N LYS A 367 -28.62 1.85 0.75
CA LYS A 367 -29.60 2.82 0.23
C LYS A 367 -31.01 2.27 0.16
N GLU A 368 -31.14 1.02 -0.20
CA GLU A 368 -32.45 0.36 -0.32
C GLU A 368 -33.06 0.02 1.06
N SER A 369 -32.36 0.35 2.16
CA SER A 369 -32.75 0.00 3.54
C SER A 369 -33.04 -1.51 3.69
N VAL A 370 -32.49 -2.32 2.80
CA VAL A 370 -32.58 -3.77 2.86
C VAL A 370 -31.51 -4.22 3.84
N ASN A 371 -31.89 -4.92 4.89
CA ASN A 371 -30.99 -5.58 5.82
C ASN A 371 -30.26 -6.75 5.10
N SER A 372 -29.43 -6.43 4.12
CA SER A 372 -28.63 -7.40 3.36
C SER A 372 -27.24 -7.54 3.97
N GLY A 373 -27.13 -7.38 5.27
CA GLY A 373 -25.88 -7.55 5.98
C GLY A 373 -25.51 -9.01 6.19
N GLU A 374 -25.48 -9.84 5.14
CA GLU A 374 -24.63 -11.02 5.20
C GLU A 374 -23.17 -10.53 5.22
N GLU A 375 -22.59 -10.59 6.41
CA GLU A 375 -21.15 -10.45 6.58
C GLU A 375 -20.48 -11.51 5.70
N LYS A 376 -19.79 -11.04 4.66
CA LYS A 376 -19.16 -11.93 3.69
C LYS A 376 -17.65 -11.77 3.73
N VAL A 377 -16.96 -12.84 4.09
CA VAL A 377 -15.51 -12.93 3.95
C VAL A 377 -15.18 -13.69 2.67
N VAL A 378 -14.46 -13.03 1.78
CA VAL A 378 -13.88 -13.66 0.59
C VAL A 378 -12.43 -13.98 0.88
N VAL A 379 -12.07 -15.26 0.77
CA VAL A 379 -10.70 -15.75 0.99
C VAL A 379 -10.09 -16.08 -0.36
N LEU A 380 -9.00 -15.41 -0.72
CA LEU A 380 -8.27 -15.61 -1.96
C LEU A 380 -7.06 -16.53 -1.73
N LYS A 381 -6.74 -17.35 -2.71
CA LYS A 381 -5.55 -18.22 -2.65
C LYS A 381 -4.32 -17.47 -3.11
N ALA A 382 -3.22 -17.63 -2.38
CA ALA A 382 -1.88 -17.22 -2.79
C ALA A 382 -1.12 -18.37 -3.45
N GLU A 383 -0.05 -18.05 -4.16
CA GLU A 383 0.76 -18.99 -4.93
C GLU A 383 2.22 -18.94 -4.47
N LEU A 384 2.84 -20.11 -4.24
CA LEU A 384 4.28 -20.19 -3.99
C LEU A 384 5.04 -20.10 -5.32
N ARG A 385 5.91 -19.09 -5.44
CA ARG A 385 6.82 -18.88 -6.57
C ARG A 385 8.23 -19.25 -6.19
N VAL A 386 8.64 -20.47 -6.54
CA VAL A 386 9.99 -20.98 -6.24
C VAL A 386 10.98 -20.34 -7.21
N ARG A 387 12.08 -19.80 -6.63
CA ARG A 387 13.22 -19.20 -7.34
C ARG A 387 14.54 -19.63 -6.69
N ASP A 388 15.56 -18.77 -6.72
CA ASP A 388 16.94 -19.14 -6.41
C ASP A 388 17.32 -18.95 -4.94
N SER A 389 16.51 -18.25 -4.14
CA SER A 389 16.84 -17.95 -2.73
C SER A 389 16.58 -19.08 -1.74
N THR A 390 16.09 -20.23 -2.24
CA THR A 390 15.92 -21.45 -1.44
C THR A 390 16.61 -22.64 -2.11
N ALA A 391 17.41 -23.41 -1.33
CA ALA A 391 18.11 -24.61 -1.76
C ALA A 391 18.20 -25.60 -0.58
N ALA A 392 18.68 -26.81 -0.79
CA ALA A 392 18.96 -27.75 0.28
C ALA A 392 19.95 -27.15 1.28
N PRO A 393 19.84 -27.48 2.59
CA PRO A 393 20.74 -26.96 3.61
C PRO A 393 22.19 -27.36 3.36
N TYR A 394 23.09 -26.42 3.58
CA TYR A 394 24.53 -26.68 3.50
C TYR A 394 24.92 -27.77 4.49
N SER A 395 25.50 -28.88 4.01
CA SER A 395 26.06 -29.93 4.86
C SER A 395 27.55 -29.63 5.15
N THR A 396 27.91 -29.46 6.41
CA THR A 396 29.29 -29.26 6.86
C THR A 396 30.21 -30.46 6.55
N LEU A 397 29.64 -31.53 6.01
CA LEU A 397 30.43 -32.77 5.69
C LEU A 397 31.21 -32.69 4.36
N SER A 398 31.06 -31.61 3.58
CA SER A 398 31.77 -31.48 2.29
C SER A 398 33.11 -30.74 2.35
N GLU A 399 33.52 -30.16 3.48
CA GLU A 399 34.81 -29.45 3.61
C GLU A 399 36.03 -30.37 3.86
N SER A 400 35.81 -31.64 4.15
CA SER A 400 36.92 -32.57 4.45
C SER A 400 37.52 -33.27 3.22
N SER A 401 37.05 -33.01 1.98
CA SER A 401 37.51 -33.76 0.80
C SER A 401 38.32 -32.97 -0.24
N THR A 402 38.70 -31.71 0.01
CA THR A 402 39.44 -30.91 -0.99
C THR A 402 40.66 -30.15 -0.42
N LEU A 403 41.46 -30.81 0.45
CA LEU A 403 42.81 -30.40 0.72
C LEU A 403 43.74 -31.59 0.50
N ALA A 404 43.94 -32.00 -0.75
CA ALA A 404 45.15 -32.72 -1.14
C ALA A 404 46.26 -31.67 -1.35
N PRO A 405 47.38 -31.77 -0.68
CA PRO A 405 48.47 -30.85 -0.93
C PRO A 405 49.06 -31.11 -2.30
N ALA A 406 49.12 -30.06 -3.12
CA ALA A 406 49.92 -30.09 -4.34
C ALA A 406 51.38 -30.34 -3.96
N MET A 407 51.86 -31.56 -4.12
CA MET A 407 53.28 -31.88 -4.10
C MET A 407 53.91 -31.12 -5.28
N PHE A 408 54.73 -30.13 -4.97
CA PHE A 408 55.79 -29.64 -5.85
C PHE A 408 56.69 -30.83 -6.20
N ARG A 409 56.83 -31.14 -7.46
CA ARG A 409 57.95 -31.89 -8.02
C ARG A 409 58.79 -30.94 -8.85
N ASP A 410 60.05 -30.99 -8.58
CA ASP A 410 61.22 -30.33 -9.17
C ASP A 410 61.19 -30.15 -10.67
#